data_f6955fa3b4e4ff61e1fd6730f2631b91
#
_entry.id   f6955fa3b4e4ff61e1fd6730f2631b91
#
_cell.length_a   1.000
_cell.length_b   1.000
_cell.length_c   1.000
_cell.angle_alpha   90.00
_cell.angle_beta   90.00
_cell.angle_gamma   90.00
#
_symmetry.space_group_name_H-M   'P 1'
#
loop_
_entity.id
_entity.type
_entity.pdbx_description
1 polymer ?
#
loop_
_entity_poly.entity_id
_entity_poly.type
_entity_poly.pdbx_seq_one_letter_code
_entity_poly.pdbx_strand_id
1 'polypeptide(L)'
;MISDYESGRRKSPGIFIVSKIVEAILEMDTARGGAKIRSYEGMLRGGFSADAIYEIHEYLSPMSIEELIKLVNGEVVYSPPAEHIKPLYGYTIVDSLRAILQLSYNEFQKLYGWSSERAMIFTQISTGRSPMVALRVTNLKPALVVIHGIPGSQVDKIAAKIAEIEHVPLIATVMPMPELILALRSHDLKH
;
A
#
# COMPACT_ATOMS: atom_id res chain seq x y z
N MET A 1 -37.40 -1.41 9.15
CA MET A 1 -36.05 -1.21 9.80
C MET A 1 -35.28 -0.09 9.12
N ILE A 2 -34.97 -0.14 7.82
CA ILE A 2 -34.30 0.99 7.09
C ILE A 2 -35.20 2.23 7.13
N SER A 3 -36.49 2.08 6.88
CA SER A 3 -37.50 3.14 6.95
C SER A 3 -37.56 3.89 8.30
N ASP A 4 -37.17 3.25 9.40
CA ASP A 4 -37.14 3.92 10.71
C ASP A 4 -35.96 4.89 10.84
N TYR A 5 -34.86 4.63 10.12
CA TYR A 5 -33.73 5.53 10.03
C TYR A 5 -33.99 6.67 9.03
N GLU A 6 -34.60 6.35 7.87
CA GLU A 6 -34.96 7.35 6.86
C GLU A 6 -36.01 8.34 7.40
N SER A 7 -36.94 7.85 8.21
CA SER A 7 -37.98 8.71 8.85
C SER A 7 -37.49 9.45 10.10
N GLY A 8 -36.22 9.24 10.52
CA GLY A 8 -35.64 9.87 11.72
C GLY A 8 -36.16 9.30 13.05
N ARG A 9 -36.97 8.23 13.05
CA ARG A 9 -37.44 7.57 14.28
C ARG A 9 -36.28 6.95 15.07
N ARG A 10 -35.23 6.49 14.37
CA ARG A 10 -33.97 6.04 14.98
C ARG A 10 -32.83 6.93 14.49
N LYS A 11 -32.06 7.48 15.42
CA LYS A 11 -31.04 8.51 15.12
C LYS A 11 -29.66 7.93 14.78
N SER A 12 -29.36 6.69 15.17
CA SER A 12 -28.04 6.11 14.95
C SER A 12 -28.13 4.59 14.77
N PRO A 13 -27.82 4.05 13.59
CA PRO A 13 -27.67 2.62 13.41
C PRO A 13 -26.37 2.14 14.08
N GLY A 14 -26.45 1.03 14.83
CA GLY A 14 -25.23 0.35 15.30
C GLY A 14 -24.43 -0.19 14.12
N ILE A 15 -23.13 -0.42 14.35
CA ILE A 15 -22.18 -0.87 13.31
C ILE A 15 -22.65 -2.13 12.57
N PHE A 16 -23.28 -3.06 13.28
CA PHE A 16 -23.82 -4.29 12.71
C PHE A 16 -24.93 -4.01 11.65
N ILE A 17 -25.77 -2.99 11.88
CA ILE A 17 -26.83 -2.63 10.94
C ILE A 17 -26.23 -1.90 9.73
N VAL A 18 -25.23 -1.05 9.98
CA VAL A 18 -24.48 -0.37 8.91
C VAL A 18 -23.79 -1.39 8.00
N SER A 19 -23.11 -2.39 8.57
CA SER A 19 -22.46 -3.47 7.81
C SER A 19 -23.46 -4.20 6.91
N LYS A 20 -24.60 -4.62 7.47
CA LYS A 20 -25.68 -5.28 6.68
C LYS A 20 -26.27 -4.42 5.56
N ILE A 21 -26.40 -3.12 5.80
CA ILE A 21 -26.88 -2.20 4.75
C ILE A 21 -25.83 -2.10 3.63
N VAL A 22 -24.54 -1.98 3.98
CA VAL A 22 -23.45 -1.92 3.01
C VAL A 22 -23.37 -3.22 2.21
N GLU A 23 -23.42 -4.39 2.87
CA GLU A 23 -23.43 -5.69 2.21
C GLU A 23 -24.57 -5.79 1.19
N ALA A 24 -25.80 -5.44 1.60
CA ALA A 24 -26.97 -5.47 0.71
C ALA A 24 -26.81 -4.52 -0.50
N ILE A 25 -26.24 -3.33 -0.30
CA ILE A 25 -25.98 -2.38 -1.40
C ILE A 25 -24.95 -2.95 -2.38
N LEU A 26 -23.88 -3.58 -1.88
CA LEU A 26 -22.87 -4.21 -2.70
C LEU A 26 -23.42 -5.40 -3.50
N GLU A 27 -24.24 -6.24 -2.87
CA GLU A 27 -24.94 -7.35 -3.55
C GLU A 27 -25.87 -6.84 -4.66
N MET A 28 -26.64 -5.80 -4.39
CA MET A 28 -27.53 -5.20 -5.38
C MET A 28 -26.77 -4.59 -6.55
N ASP A 29 -25.64 -3.93 -6.31
CA ASP A 29 -24.80 -3.38 -7.39
C ASP A 29 -24.17 -4.48 -8.21
N THR A 30 -23.65 -5.53 -7.55
CA THR A 30 -23.11 -6.72 -8.22
C THR A 30 -24.13 -7.38 -9.14
N ALA A 31 -25.36 -7.56 -8.65
CA ALA A 31 -26.45 -8.12 -9.46
C ALA A 31 -26.81 -7.25 -10.68
N ARG A 32 -26.55 -5.94 -10.62
CA ARG A 32 -26.77 -4.96 -11.70
C ARG A 32 -25.53 -4.74 -12.57
N GLY A 33 -24.53 -5.60 -12.47
CA GLY A 33 -23.29 -5.53 -13.25
C GLY A 33 -22.15 -4.78 -12.57
N GLY A 34 -22.25 -4.42 -11.27
CA GLY A 34 -21.13 -3.93 -10.46
C GLY A 34 -20.56 -2.56 -10.87
N ALA A 35 -21.37 -1.70 -11.50
CA ALA A 35 -20.88 -0.40 -12.00
C ALA A 35 -20.42 0.55 -10.90
N LYS A 36 -21.13 0.56 -9.76
CA LYS A 36 -20.76 1.40 -8.60
C LYS A 36 -19.53 0.87 -7.89
N ILE A 37 -19.47 -0.44 -7.68
CA ILE A 37 -18.29 -1.10 -7.09
C ILE A 37 -17.07 -0.78 -7.93
N ARG A 38 -17.11 -0.98 -9.25
CA ARG A 38 -15.98 -0.63 -10.15
C ARG A 38 -15.62 0.87 -10.11
N SER A 39 -16.62 1.74 -9.98
CA SER A 39 -16.39 3.19 -9.83
C SER A 39 -15.65 3.51 -8.53
N TYR A 40 -16.07 2.88 -7.41
CA TYR A 40 -15.39 3.04 -6.11
C TYR A 40 -14.02 2.38 -6.09
N GLU A 41 -13.85 1.21 -6.69
CA GLU A 41 -12.54 0.58 -6.91
C GLU A 41 -11.63 1.49 -7.73
N GLY A 42 -12.15 2.11 -8.80
CA GLY A 42 -11.43 3.11 -9.58
C GLY A 42 -11.04 4.35 -8.78
N MET A 43 -11.90 4.82 -7.86
CA MET A 43 -11.59 5.93 -6.95
C MET A 43 -10.57 5.52 -5.88
N LEU A 44 -10.72 4.34 -5.28
CA LEU A 44 -9.80 3.79 -4.28
C LEU A 44 -8.44 3.47 -4.89
N ARG A 45 -8.42 2.96 -6.11
CA ARG A 45 -7.20 2.77 -6.91
C ARG A 45 -6.70 4.08 -7.54
N GLY A 46 -7.32 5.23 -7.22
CA GLY A 46 -6.87 6.55 -7.62
C GLY A 46 -7.03 6.90 -9.09
N GLY A 47 -7.91 6.18 -9.84
CA GLY A 47 -8.07 6.40 -11.29
C GLY A 47 -6.80 6.07 -12.09
N PHE A 48 -5.96 5.17 -11.59
CA PHE A 48 -4.73 4.74 -12.24
C PHE A 48 -5.03 3.95 -13.51
N SER A 49 -4.18 4.08 -14.49
CA SER A 49 -3.95 3.01 -15.46
C SER A 49 -3.63 1.73 -14.66
N ALA A 50 -4.57 0.79 -14.65
CA ALA A 50 -4.63 -0.33 -13.70
C ALA A 50 -3.39 -1.26 -13.70
N ASP A 51 -2.49 -1.09 -14.66
CA ASP A 51 -1.41 -2.03 -14.93
C ASP A 51 -0.13 -1.81 -14.12
N ALA A 52 0.05 -0.62 -13.50
CA ALA A 52 1.27 -0.30 -12.75
C ALA A 52 1.19 -0.66 -11.26
N ILE A 53 -0.02 -0.96 -10.75
CA ILE A 53 -0.26 -1.24 -9.34
C ILE A 53 -0.82 -2.63 -9.19
N TYR A 54 -0.10 -3.48 -8.46
CA TYR A 54 -0.59 -4.81 -8.13
C TYR A 54 -1.61 -4.75 -6.99
N GLU A 55 -1.34 -3.93 -5.96
CA GLU A 55 -2.20 -3.82 -4.79
C GLU A 55 -1.96 -2.52 -4.02
N ILE A 56 -3.03 -1.92 -3.51
CA ILE A 56 -3.03 -0.93 -2.44
C ILE A 56 -3.88 -1.49 -1.32
N HIS A 57 -3.31 -1.59 -0.12
CA HIS A 57 -3.98 -2.15 1.04
C HIS A 57 -3.81 -1.23 2.25
N GLU A 58 -4.89 -1.03 3.01
CA GLU A 58 -4.89 -0.30 4.27
C GLU A 58 -5.07 -1.29 5.41
N TYR A 59 -4.19 -1.25 6.41
CA TYR A 59 -4.27 -2.12 7.57
C TYR A 59 -5.36 -1.67 8.56
N LEU A 60 -6.03 -2.63 9.19
CA LEU A 60 -7.00 -2.38 10.26
C LEU A 60 -6.34 -1.87 11.54
N SER A 61 -5.10 -2.28 11.80
CA SER A 61 -4.25 -1.79 12.88
C SER A 61 -2.83 -1.53 12.35
N PRO A 62 -2.09 -0.56 12.92
CA PRO A 62 -0.75 -0.27 12.43
C PRO A 62 0.20 -1.45 12.65
N MET A 63 1.07 -1.71 11.67
CA MET A 63 2.14 -2.71 11.73
C MET A 63 3.48 -2.03 12.02
N SER A 64 4.35 -2.64 12.81
CA SER A 64 5.72 -2.15 12.95
C SER A 64 6.60 -2.56 11.75
N ILE A 65 7.67 -1.80 11.50
CA ILE A 65 8.62 -2.12 10.43
C ILE A 65 9.31 -3.45 10.71
N GLU A 66 9.63 -3.74 11.96
CA GLU A 66 10.25 -5.00 12.40
C GLU A 66 9.35 -6.20 12.14
N GLU A 67 8.04 -6.04 12.34
CA GLU A 67 7.07 -7.09 12.02
C GLU A 67 7.02 -7.33 10.50
N LEU A 68 6.95 -6.27 9.70
CA LEU A 68 6.96 -6.40 8.25
C LEU A 68 8.22 -7.10 7.76
N ILE A 69 9.41 -6.71 8.25
CA ILE A 69 10.69 -7.34 7.90
C ILE A 69 10.64 -8.85 8.14
N LYS A 70 10.12 -9.27 9.30
CA LYS A 70 9.97 -10.71 9.63
C LYS A 70 8.97 -11.42 8.71
N LEU A 71 7.83 -10.78 8.42
CA LEU A 71 6.78 -11.36 7.57
C LEU A 71 7.27 -11.61 6.14
N VAL A 72 8.08 -10.71 5.59
CA VAL A 72 8.53 -10.80 4.19
C VAL A 72 9.94 -11.37 4.04
N ASN A 73 10.54 -11.91 5.12
CA ASN A 73 11.95 -12.33 5.15
C ASN A 73 12.88 -11.25 4.59
N GLY A 74 12.68 -10.01 5.06
CA GLY A 74 13.36 -8.83 4.54
C GLY A 74 14.80 -8.72 5.01
N GLU A 75 15.73 -8.37 4.11
CA GLU A 75 17.10 -7.97 4.41
C GLU A 75 17.17 -6.46 4.57
N VAL A 76 17.67 -5.97 5.72
CA VAL A 76 17.82 -4.53 5.96
C VAL A 76 18.99 -3.99 5.16
N VAL A 77 18.73 -3.05 4.26
CA VAL A 77 19.74 -2.32 3.48
C VAL A 77 20.11 -1.02 4.19
N TYR A 78 19.11 -0.31 4.73
CA TYR A 78 19.31 0.89 5.54
C TYR A 78 18.21 0.99 6.61
N SER A 79 18.63 1.35 7.83
CA SER A 79 17.75 1.69 8.95
C SER A 79 18.10 3.07 9.49
N PRO A 80 17.15 4.02 9.50
CA PRO A 80 17.38 5.34 10.08
C PRO A 80 17.40 5.29 11.60
N PRO A 81 17.81 6.38 12.28
CA PRO A 81 17.61 6.57 13.72
C PRO A 81 16.15 6.39 14.14
N ALA A 82 15.92 5.95 15.38
CA ALA A 82 14.59 5.58 15.87
C ALA A 82 13.52 6.67 15.75
N GLU A 83 13.91 7.95 15.86
CA GLU A 83 13.02 9.09 15.71
C GLU A 83 12.41 9.27 14.32
N HIS A 84 12.97 8.60 13.31
CA HIS A 84 12.45 8.60 11.93
C HIS A 84 11.63 7.35 11.60
N ILE A 85 11.58 6.37 12.51
CA ILE A 85 10.79 5.15 12.32
C ILE A 85 9.33 5.43 12.61
N LYS A 86 8.46 5.12 11.65
CA LYS A 86 7.01 5.32 11.73
C LYS A 86 6.28 3.99 11.62
N PRO A 87 5.10 3.85 12.23
CA PRO A 87 4.24 2.69 11.99
C PRO A 87 3.74 2.67 10.54
N LEU A 88 3.36 1.49 10.08
CA LEU A 88 2.81 1.26 8.75
C LEU A 88 1.29 1.09 8.86
N TYR A 89 0.53 1.97 8.21
CA TYR A 89 -0.93 1.89 8.13
C TYR A 89 -1.41 1.20 6.84
N GLY A 90 -0.50 0.66 6.06
CA GLY A 90 -0.80 -0.05 4.83
C GLY A 90 0.43 -0.28 3.96
N TYR A 91 0.18 -0.82 2.77
CA TYR A 91 1.22 -0.98 1.75
C TYR A 91 0.70 -0.74 0.34
N THR A 92 1.62 -0.47 -0.57
CA THR A 92 1.36 -0.41 -2.02
C THR A 92 2.41 -1.24 -2.74
N ILE A 93 1.97 -2.17 -3.59
CA ILE A 93 2.84 -2.98 -4.45
C ILE A 93 2.80 -2.41 -5.86
N VAL A 94 3.95 -1.98 -6.37
CA VAL A 94 4.10 -1.25 -7.62
C VAL A 94 5.02 -1.98 -8.59
N ASP A 95 4.57 -2.14 -9.83
CA ASP A 95 5.45 -2.48 -10.94
C ASP A 95 6.29 -1.22 -11.30
N SER A 96 7.56 -1.22 -10.93
CA SER A 96 8.42 -0.05 -11.12
C SER A 96 8.60 0.34 -12.58
N LEU A 97 8.70 -0.64 -13.48
CA LEU A 97 8.88 -0.36 -14.89
C LEU A 97 7.64 0.29 -15.49
N ARG A 98 6.46 -0.30 -15.21
CA ARG A 98 5.19 0.26 -15.67
C ARG A 98 4.90 1.62 -15.04
N ALA A 99 5.19 1.79 -13.75
CA ALA A 99 5.01 3.07 -13.08
C ALA A 99 5.82 4.19 -13.74
N ILE A 100 7.09 3.95 -14.07
CA ILE A 100 7.94 4.93 -14.77
C ILE A 100 7.40 5.27 -16.16
N LEU A 101 6.88 4.29 -16.89
CA LEU A 101 6.41 4.48 -18.26
C LEU A 101 5.01 5.09 -18.36
N GLN A 102 4.16 4.89 -17.36
CA GLN A 102 2.72 5.16 -17.46
C GLN A 102 2.23 6.24 -16.51
N LEU A 103 2.86 6.40 -15.32
CA LEU A 103 2.37 7.33 -14.32
C LEU A 103 2.96 8.73 -14.52
N SER A 104 2.07 9.72 -14.57
CA SER A 104 2.45 11.12 -14.41
C SER A 104 2.88 11.41 -12.96
N TYR A 105 3.51 12.55 -12.73
CA TYR A 105 3.90 12.99 -11.38
C TYR A 105 2.73 13.00 -10.38
N ASN A 106 1.57 13.50 -10.80
CA ASN A 106 0.38 13.55 -9.96
C ASN A 106 -0.19 12.16 -9.65
N GLU A 107 -0.08 11.23 -10.60
CA GLU A 107 -0.49 9.85 -10.39
C GLU A 107 0.49 9.13 -9.45
N PHE A 108 1.77 9.39 -9.56
CA PHE A 108 2.76 8.81 -8.65
C PHE A 108 2.48 9.17 -7.18
N GLN A 109 1.99 10.39 -6.89
CA GLN A 109 1.61 10.78 -5.53
C GLN A 109 0.42 9.96 -4.99
N LYS A 110 -0.49 9.53 -5.85
CA LYS A 110 -1.64 8.72 -5.45
C LYS A 110 -1.26 7.30 -5.02
N LEU A 111 -0.04 6.81 -5.33
CA LEU A 111 0.49 5.53 -4.83
C LEU A 111 0.49 5.45 -3.31
N TYR A 112 0.49 6.59 -2.63
CA TYR A 112 0.46 6.65 -1.17
C TYR A 112 -0.92 6.35 -0.57
N GLY A 113 -1.99 6.21 -1.37
CA GLY A 113 -3.34 5.95 -0.85
C GLY A 113 -3.79 7.03 0.14
N TRP A 114 -4.27 6.60 1.31
CA TRP A 114 -4.77 7.49 2.36
C TRP A 114 -3.66 8.11 3.23
N SER A 115 -2.49 7.45 3.30
CA SER A 115 -1.39 7.89 4.16
C SER A 115 -0.04 7.58 3.54
N SER A 116 0.92 8.51 3.68
CA SER A 116 2.33 8.25 3.38
C SER A 116 2.99 7.31 4.41
N GLU A 117 2.37 7.05 5.56
CA GLU A 117 2.86 6.12 6.58
C GLU A 117 2.54 4.68 6.18
N ARG A 118 3.14 4.24 5.08
CA ARG A 118 2.95 2.93 4.48
C ARG A 118 4.25 2.37 3.90
N ALA A 119 4.23 1.07 3.61
CA ALA A 119 5.31 0.43 2.87
C ALA A 119 5.08 0.57 1.36
N MET A 120 6.07 1.11 0.64
CA MET A 120 6.12 1.12 -0.82
C MET A 120 6.98 -0.03 -1.31
N ILE A 121 6.37 -1.02 -1.97
CA ILE A 121 7.00 -2.25 -2.43
C ILE A 121 7.18 -2.16 -3.94
N PHE A 122 8.41 -2.01 -4.38
CA PHE A 122 8.76 -1.88 -5.79
C PHE A 122 9.21 -3.21 -6.37
N THR A 123 8.54 -3.66 -7.41
CA THR A 123 8.82 -4.91 -8.14
C THR A 123 9.36 -4.61 -9.54
N GLN A 124 9.76 -5.64 -10.28
CA GLN A 124 10.29 -5.53 -11.65
C GLN A 124 11.47 -4.56 -11.75
N ILE A 125 12.35 -4.65 -10.78
CA ILE A 125 13.53 -3.81 -10.66
C ILE A 125 14.81 -4.62 -10.85
N SER A 126 15.88 -3.97 -11.32
CA SER A 126 17.20 -4.59 -11.46
C SER A 126 18.12 -4.27 -10.29
N THR A 127 18.10 -3.05 -9.77
CA THR A 127 19.03 -2.58 -8.72
C THR A 127 18.37 -1.69 -7.66
N GLY A 128 17.10 -1.32 -7.80
CA GLY A 128 16.39 -0.43 -6.89
C GLY A 128 16.74 1.07 -7.01
N ARG A 129 17.65 1.44 -7.94
CA ARG A 129 18.03 2.87 -8.11
C ARG A 129 16.88 3.74 -8.56
N SER A 130 16.16 3.33 -9.61
CA SER A 130 15.11 4.14 -10.23
C SER A 130 13.97 4.51 -9.28
N PRO A 131 13.38 3.59 -8.49
CA PRO A 131 12.34 3.95 -7.53
C PRO A 131 12.84 4.90 -6.45
N MET A 132 14.08 4.74 -5.98
CA MET A 132 14.66 5.63 -4.97
C MET A 132 14.91 7.05 -5.52
N VAL A 133 15.35 7.17 -6.78
CA VAL A 133 15.47 8.48 -7.45
C VAL A 133 14.09 9.14 -7.60
N ALA A 134 13.07 8.39 -8.01
CA ALA A 134 11.70 8.89 -8.12
C ALA A 134 11.17 9.37 -6.74
N LEU A 135 11.40 8.61 -5.68
CA LEU A 135 11.04 9.02 -4.31
C LEU A 135 11.75 10.30 -3.85
N ARG A 136 13.03 10.47 -4.22
CA ARG A 136 13.79 11.65 -3.83
C ARG A 136 13.19 12.96 -4.36
N VAL A 137 12.64 12.95 -5.58
CA VAL A 137 12.05 14.14 -6.19
C VAL A 137 10.62 14.41 -5.76
N THR A 138 9.98 13.51 -5.01
CA THR A 138 8.64 13.72 -4.45
C THR A 138 8.70 14.37 -3.07
N ASN A 139 7.68 15.16 -2.73
CA ASN A 139 7.56 15.78 -1.41
C ASN A 139 7.08 14.77 -0.34
N LEU A 140 6.35 13.74 -0.75
CA LEU A 140 5.88 12.69 0.16
C LEU A 140 6.91 11.57 0.23
N LYS A 141 7.21 11.12 1.44
CA LYS A 141 8.10 9.99 1.69
C LYS A 141 7.32 8.86 2.36
N PRO A 142 7.49 7.61 1.92
CA PRO A 142 6.86 6.47 2.59
C PRO A 142 7.55 6.18 3.92
N ALA A 143 6.86 5.50 4.81
CA ALA A 143 7.44 5.06 6.08
C ALA A 143 8.46 3.91 5.89
N LEU A 144 8.38 3.18 4.78
CA LEU A 144 9.29 2.09 4.42
C LEU A 144 9.34 1.91 2.90
N VAL A 145 10.53 1.62 2.38
CA VAL A 145 10.69 1.14 1.00
C VAL A 145 11.15 -0.32 1.01
N VAL A 146 10.48 -1.13 0.20
CA VAL A 146 10.83 -2.53 -0.03
C VAL A 146 11.23 -2.73 -1.49
N ILE A 147 12.44 -3.20 -1.71
CA ILE A 147 12.96 -3.60 -3.02
C ILE A 147 12.70 -5.09 -3.18
N HIS A 148 11.80 -5.46 -4.09
CA HIS A 148 11.39 -6.84 -4.28
C HIS A 148 12.04 -7.48 -5.50
N GLY A 149 12.51 -8.73 -5.33
CA GLY A 149 13.03 -9.57 -6.41
C GLY A 149 14.56 -9.64 -6.49
N ILE A 150 15.27 -8.89 -5.64
CA ILE A 150 16.73 -8.96 -5.50
C ILE A 150 17.13 -9.03 -4.02
N PRO A 151 18.25 -9.68 -3.67
CA PRO A 151 18.79 -9.66 -2.31
C PRO A 151 19.37 -8.29 -1.96
N GLY A 152 19.49 -8.00 -0.67
CA GLY A 152 20.02 -6.72 -0.18
C GLY A 152 21.41 -6.38 -0.69
N SER A 153 22.26 -7.39 -0.90
CA SER A 153 23.62 -7.24 -1.46
C SER A 153 23.65 -6.71 -2.91
N GLN A 154 22.55 -6.85 -3.67
CA GLN A 154 22.44 -6.37 -5.04
C GLN A 154 21.77 -4.99 -5.14
N VAL A 155 21.29 -4.44 -4.03
CA VAL A 155 20.72 -3.09 -4.02
C VAL A 155 21.84 -2.07 -4.30
N ASP A 156 21.54 -1.15 -5.23
CA ASP A 156 22.49 -0.13 -5.68
C ASP A 156 22.91 0.80 -4.53
N LYS A 157 24.21 1.11 -4.44
CA LYS A 157 24.77 2.01 -3.41
C LYS A 157 24.14 3.41 -3.44
N ILE A 158 23.72 3.89 -4.62
CA ILE A 158 23.01 5.17 -4.75
C ILE A 158 21.62 5.06 -4.13
N ALA A 159 20.93 3.92 -4.31
CA ALA A 159 19.64 3.68 -3.68
C ALA A 159 19.75 3.72 -2.14
N ALA A 160 20.73 3.01 -1.59
CA ALA A 160 21.03 3.04 -0.15
C ALA A 160 21.40 4.45 0.35
N LYS A 161 22.20 5.20 -0.44
CA LYS A 161 22.57 6.58 -0.08
C LYS A 161 21.39 7.54 -0.12
N ILE A 162 20.45 7.37 -1.05
CA ILE A 162 19.20 8.14 -1.07
C ILE A 162 18.37 7.82 0.16
N ALA A 163 18.23 6.55 0.53
CA ALA A 163 17.51 6.13 1.72
C ALA A 163 18.07 6.80 2.99
N GLU A 164 19.41 6.86 3.11
CA GLU A 164 20.10 7.54 4.19
C GLU A 164 19.81 9.05 4.23
N ILE A 165 19.90 9.74 3.08
CA ILE A 165 19.65 11.19 2.99
C ILE A 165 18.20 11.54 3.33
N GLU A 166 17.25 10.71 2.88
CA GLU A 166 15.82 10.93 3.09
C GLU A 166 15.31 10.36 4.43
N HIS A 167 16.19 9.69 5.20
CA HIS A 167 15.84 9.00 6.45
C HIS A 167 14.70 7.99 6.31
N VAL A 168 14.61 7.32 5.15
CA VAL A 168 13.57 6.32 4.85
C VAL A 168 14.16 4.92 4.99
N PRO A 169 13.61 4.05 5.86
CA PRO A 169 14.04 2.67 5.95
C PRO A 169 13.98 1.98 4.58
N LEU A 170 15.01 1.20 4.26
CA LEU A 170 15.11 0.47 3.00
C LEU A 170 15.44 -1.00 3.28
N ILE A 171 14.59 -1.88 2.79
CA ILE A 171 14.79 -3.34 2.86
C ILE A 171 14.72 -3.96 1.48
N ALA A 172 15.24 -5.17 1.34
CA ALA A 172 15.10 -5.99 0.15
C ALA A 172 14.50 -7.34 0.51
N THR A 173 13.77 -7.96 -0.42
CA THR A 173 13.26 -9.32 -0.26
C THR A 173 13.21 -10.04 -1.60
N VAL A 174 13.50 -11.34 -1.58
CA VAL A 174 13.37 -12.26 -2.71
C VAL A 174 12.16 -13.19 -2.58
N MET A 175 11.27 -12.93 -1.58
CA MET A 175 10.07 -13.72 -1.37
C MET A 175 9.22 -13.72 -2.64
N PRO A 176 8.70 -14.88 -3.11
CA PRO A 176 7.83 -14.92 -4.28
C PRO A 176 6.58 -14.03 -4.10
N MET A 177 6.15 -13.33 -5.17
CA MET A 177 5.05 -12.36 -5.10
C MET A 177 3.76 -12.91 -4.47
N PRO A 178 3.28 -14.14 -4.81
CA PRO A 178 2.07 -14.67 -4.17
C PRO A 178 2.21 -14.85 -2.66
N GLU A 179 3.39 -15.30 -2.21
CA GLU A 179 3.69 -15.49 -0.79
C GLU A 179 3.82 -14.13 -0.08
N LEU A 180 4.44 -13.15 -0.72
CA LEU A 180 4.55 -11.78 -0.22
C LEU A 180 3.17 -11.18 0.05
N ILE A 181 2.25 -11.25 -0.90
CA ILE A 181 0.89 -10.73 -0.75
C ILE A 181 0.16 -11.43 0.40
N LEU A 182 0.24 -12.76 0.47
CA LEU A 182 -0.38 -13.53 1.55
C LEU A 182 0.20 -13.17 2.92
N ALA A 183 1.53 -13.02 3.01
CA ALA A 183 2.21 -12.63 4.24
C ALA A 183 1.75 -11.25 4.71
N LEU A 184 1.73 -10.25 3.81
CA LEU A 184 1.31 -8.89 4.14
C LEU A 184 -0.16 -8.82 4.60
N ARG A 185 -1.06 -9.53 3.93
CA ARG A 185 -2.49 -9.60 4.30
C ARG A 185 -2.74 -10.34 5.61
N SER A 186 -1.82 -11.25 6.01
CA SER A 186 -1.97 -12.04 7.24
C SER A 186 -1.97 -11.20 8.52
N HIS A 187 -1.49 -9.95 8.47
CA HIS A 187 -1.53 -9.03 9.60
C HIS A 187 -2.97 -8.75 10.06
N ASP A 188 -3.86 -8.44 9.13
CA ASP A 188 -5.26 -8.15 9.46
C ASP A 188 -6.05 -9.38 9.95
N LEU A 189 -5.54 -10.60 9.72
CA LEU A 189 -6.17 -11.82 10.20
C LEU A 189 -5.85 -12.13 11.67
N LYS A 190 -4.89 -11.41 12.28
CA LYS A 190 -4.46 -11.61 13.67
C LYS A 190 -5.20 -10.69 14.66
N HIS A 191 -5.94 -9.74 14.15
CA HIS A 191 -6.69 -8.72 14.87
C HIS A 191 -8.15 -8.69 14.46
#